data_ce6aeafa8b0df97139e517408ba0e6a2
#
_entry.id   ce6aeafa8b0df97139e517408ba0e6a2
#
_cell.length_a   1.000
_cell.length_b   1.000
_cell.length_c   1.000
_cell.angle_alpha   90.00
_cell.angle_beta   90.00
_cell.angle_gamma   90.00
#
_symmetry.space_group_name_H-M   'P 1'
#
loop_
_entity.id
_entity.type
_entity.pdbx_description
1 polymer ?
#
loop_
_entity_poly.entity_id
_entity_poly.type
_entity_poly.pdbx_seq_one_letter_code
_entity_poly.pdbx_strand_id
1 'polypeptide(L)'
;MTHARPVSRPLRQPSTIREVALGALLLLVLGAFPARDAHAQSPSVPGSAPATSSAPAAPAPPEVTLEPKAIAILKASSERLAAARTMSFTAVASYESPSRPGPALVYTTRSMVTLQRPDKLRVITPGDGPASEFYYDGKTFVAFTPAENLVAVAKVPPTIDAALEAAYHGAAIYFPLTDVLVADPYGDIAPQLEIAFYIGQSQMIGGTRTDMVAYASHGVFVQMWIGADDKLPRMARAVFLKDPQRLRHQVEFLDWKLGAAIPAGTFASTRAATAKQIPFAHPDAGLPPQAVPPAGATSAVQGEAPKTK
;
A
#
# COMPACT_ATOMS: atom_id res chain seq x y z
N MET A 1 16.36 -37.01 30.65
CA MET A 1 16.44 -36.77 29.19
C MET A 1 15.42 -35.70 28.86
N THR A 2 15.89 -34.47 28.69
CA THR A 2 15.02 -33.29 28.53
C THR A 2 15.10 -32.86 27.08
N HIS A 3 14.02 -33.07 26.33
CA HIS A 3 13.95 -32.62 24.93
C HIS A 3 13.64 -31.12 24.90
N ALA A 4 14.63 -30.34 24.48
CA ALA A 4 14.45 -28.94 24.15
C ALA A 4 13.72 -28.81 22.81
N ARG A 5 12.59 -28.10 22.77
CA ARG A 5 11.88 -27.70 21.54
C ARG A 5 12.64 -26.56 20.85
N PRO A 6 12.76 -26.55 19.52
CA PRO A 6 13.37 -25.44 18.82
C PRO A 6 12.45 -24.23 18.89
N VAL A 7 13.01 -23.10 19.36
CA VAL A 7 12.39 -21.78 19.31
C VAL A 7 12.45 -21.30 17.87
N SER A 8 11.31 -21.19 17.21
CA SER A 8 11.18 -20.57 15.91
C SER A 8 11.49 -19.07 16.05
N ARG A 9 12.59 -18.63 15.42
CA ARG A 9 12.94 -17.21 15.30
C ARG A 9 11.90 -16.51 14.43
N PRO A 10 11.38 -15.34 14.85
CA PRO A 10 10.56 -14.51 13.97
C PRO A 10 11.40 -14.03 12.79
N LEU A 11 10.84 -14.13 11.57
CA LEU A 11 11.42 -13.61 10.34
C LEU A 11 11.62 -12.10 10.49
N ARG A 12 12.85 -11.66 10.39
CA ARG A 12 13.23 -10.24 10.38
C ARG A 12 12.61 -9.57 9.16
N GLN A 13 11.75 -8.59 9.36
CA GLN A 13 11.40 -7.63 8.32
C GLN A 13 12.54 -6.62 8.17
N PRO A 14 12.93 -6.25 6.95
CA PRO A 14 13.96 -5.23 6.73
C PRO A 14 13.41 -3.83 7.05
N SER A 15 14.19 -3.10 7.83
CA SER A 15 13.94 -1.73 8.26
C SER A 15 14.25 -0.73 7.16
N THR A 16 13.28 -0.36 6.36
CA THR A 16 13.23 0.93 5.62
C THR A 16 11.80 1.16 5.15
N ILE A 17 10.97 1.70 6.03
CA ILE A 17 9.53 1.90 5.82
C ILE A 17 9.22 3.20 5.01
N ARG A 18 10.14 3.68 4.22
CA ARG A 18 9.83 4.52 3.07
C ARG A 18 9.74 3.73 1.76
N GLU A 19 9.99 2.41 1.81
CA GLU A 19 10.11 1.55 0.64
C GLU A 19 9.61 0.14 0.93
N VAL A 20 8.42 -0.04 1.52
CA VAL A 20 7.85 -1.38 1.67
C VAL A 20 6.39 -1.38 1.29
N ALA A 21 6.20 -1.98 0.23
CA ALA A 21 5.07 -2.82 -0.05
C ALA A 21 5.56 -3.86 -1.03
N LEU A 22 5.30 -5.12 -0.87
CA LEU A 22 4.35 -5.87 -1.55
C LEU A 22 4.69 -6.90 -2.56
N GLY A 23 4.03 -7.97 -2.70
CA GLY A 23 4.14 -8.89 -3.67
C GLY A 23 3.05 -9.73 -4.19
N ALA A 24 2.85 -10.01 -5.43
CA ALA A 24 1.77 -10.78 -6.01
C ALA A 24 2.11 -12.19 -6.47
N LEU A 25 1.20 -13.15 -6.31
CA LEU A 25 1.25 -14.50 -6.86
C LEU A 25 0.41 -14.59 -8.14
N LEU A 26 1.02 -14.94 -9.27
CA LEU A 26 0.33 -15.33 -10.50
C LEU A 26 0.56 -16.82 -10.76
N LEU A 27 -0.51 -17.62 -10.78
CA LEU A 27 -0.47 -19.03 -11.21
C LEU A 27 -0.49 -19.09 -12.74
N LEU A 28 0.63 -19.46 -13.35
CA LEU A 28 0.78 -19.66 -14.79
C LEU A 28 0.52 -21.13 -15.11
N VAL A 29 -0.55 -21.42 -15.86
CA VAL A 29 -0.75 -22.70 -16.52
C VAL A 29 0.11 -22.74 -17.79
N LEU A 30 1.19 -23.54 -17.77
CA LEU A 30 1.99 -23.81 -18.96
C LEU A 30 1.26 -24.77 -19.90
N GLY A 31 0.72 -24.23 -20.99
CA GLY A 31 0.35 -25.02 -22.16
C GLY A 31 1.56 -25.11 -23.09
N ALA A 32 2.14 -26.29 -23.22
CA ALA A 32 3.21 -26.57 -24.16
C ALA A 32 2.65 -26.64 -25.60
N PHE A 33 3.10 -25.76 -26.49
CA PHE A 33 2.92 -25.90 -27.94
C PHE A 33 4.26 -26.27 -28.58
N PRO A 34 4.29 -27.29 -29.48
CA PRO A 34 5.51 -27.67 -30.17
C PRO A 34 5.88 -26.66 -31.28
N ALA A 35 7.13 -26.25 -31.31
CA ALA A 35 7.72 -25.46 -32.38
C ALA A 35 7.73 -26.26 -33.68
N ARG A 36 7.22 -25.68 -34.77
CA ARG A 36 7.42 -26.15 -36.13
C ARG A 36 8.42 -25.25 -36.82
N ASP A 37 9.56 -25.79 -37.17
CA ASP A 37 10.55 -25.14 -38.04
C ASP A 37 9.97 -25.01 -39.46
N ALA A 38 9.81 -23.79 -39.92
CA ALA A 38 9.50 -23.48 -41.31
C ALA A 38 10.69 -22.72 -41.91
N HIS A 39 11.50 -23.41 -42.71
CA HIS A 39 12.49 -22.82 -43.59
C HIS A 39 11.76 -22.17 -44.75
N ALA A 40 11.87 -20.86 -44.87
CA ALA A 40 11.46 -20.10 -46.09
C ALA A 40 12.69 -19.47 -46.70
N GLN A 41 13.00 -19.93 -47.94
CA GLN A 41 14.02 -19.39 -48.80
C GLN A 41 13.60 -18.02 -49.32
N SER A 42 14.50 -17.05 -49.27
CA SER A 42 14.32 -15.72 -49.83
C SER A 42 14.67 -15.72 -51.33
N PRO A 43 13.81 -15.19 -52.24
CA PRO A 43 14.25 -14.81 -53.58
C PRO A 43 14.82 -13.37 -53.54
N SER A 44 16.02 -13.24 -54.10
CA SER A 44 16.70 -11.97 -54.35
C SER A 44 16.03 -11.22 -55.50
N VAL A 45 15.66 -9.94 -55.30
CA VAL A 45 15.22 -9.00 -56.30
C VAL A 45 16.19 -7.83 -56.35
N PRO A 46 16.61 -7.35 -57.59
CA PRO A 46 17.64 -6.35 -57.72
C PRO A 46 17.15 -4.92 -57.50
N GLY A 47 18.02 -4.14 -56.94
CA GLY A 47 18.17 -2.72 -56.74
C GLY A 47 17.07 -1.74 -57.20
N SER A 48 16.53 -1.03 -56.20
CA SER A 48 15.96 0.31 -56.39
C SER A 48 16.55 1.26 -55.36
N ALA A 49 16.87 2.46 -55.78
CA ALA A 49 17.53 3.52 -55.05
C ALA A 49 16.78 3.91 -53.76
N PRO A 50 17.48 4.42 -52.73
CA PRO A 50 16.85 4.80 -51.48
C PRO A 50 16.00 6.06 -51.63
N ALA A 51 14.68 5.90 -51.64
CA ALA A 51 13.79 7.00 -51.34
C ALA A 51 13.92 7.35 -49.85
N THR A 52 14.40 8.54 -49.55
CA THR A 52 14.40 9.13 -48.22
C THR A 52 12.95 9.32 -47.75
N SER A 53 12.37 8.26 -47.16
CA SER A 53 11.10 8.35 -46.47
C SER A 53 11.38 9.01 -45.12
N SER A 54 11.02 10.28 -44.98
CA SER A 54 10.90 10.92 -43.69
C SER A 54 9.88 10.15 -42.87
N ALA A 55 10.33 9.34 -41.91
CA ALA A 55 9.44 8.72 -40.93
C ALA A 55 8.62 9.82 -40.24
N PRO A 56 7.30 9.67 -40.05
CA PRO A 56 6.52 10.61 -39.26
C PRO A 56 7.17 10.74 -37.90
N ALA A 57 7.37 11.98 -37.44
CA ALA A 57 7.86 12.24 -36.11
C ALA A 57 6.97 11.51 -35.11
N ALA A 58 7.58 10.73 -34.19
CA ALA A 58 6.85 10.10 -33.12
C ALA A 58 6.03 11.17 -32.37
N PRO A 59 4.76 10.92 -32.01
CA PRO A 59 3.97 11.90 -31.28
C PRO A 59 4.74 12.30 -30.04
N ALA A 60 4.80 13.61 -29.78
CA ALA A 60 5.41 14.14 -28.57
C ALA A 60 4.78 13.44 -27.36
N PRO A 61 5.57 13.09 -26.31
CA PRO A 61 5.00 12.54 -25.09
C PRO A 61 3.90 13.46 -24.59
N PRO A 62 2.77 12.93 -24.10
CA PRO A 62 1.68 13.75 -23.59
C PRO A 62 2.21 14.70 -22.54
N GLU A 63 1.88 15.97 -22.68
CA GLU A 63 2.26 17.00 -21.73
C GLU A 63 1.70 16.61 -20.35
N VAL A 64 2.58 16.54 -19.36
CA VAL A 64 2.21 16.17 -17.98
C VAL A 64 1.39 17.31 -17.39
N THR A 65 0.09 17.15 -17.28
CA THR A 65 -0.84 18.21 -16.87
C THR A 65 -1.59 17.88 -15.61
N LEU A 66 -1.93 18.94 -14.87
CA LEU A 66 -2.89 18.90 -13.77
C LEU A 66 -4.29 19.22 -14.34
N GLU A 67 -5.02 18.21 -14.78
CA GLU A 67 -6.34 18.41 -15.38
C GLU A 67 -7.35 18.94 -14.35
N PRO A 68 -8.03 20.09 -14.61
CA PRO A 68 -8.97 20.66 -13.67
C PRO A 68 -10.10 19.71 -13.24
N LYS A 69 -10.54 18.84 -14.16
CA LYS A 69 -11.56 17.82 -13.86
C LYS A 69 -11.09 16.80 -12.84
N ALA A 70 -9.88 16.28 -12.96
CA ALA A 70 -9.30 15.34 -12.01
C ALA A 70 -9.15 15.99 -10.63
N ILE A 71 -8.61 17.21 -10.60
CA ILE A 71 -8.47 17.99 -9.36
C ILE A 71 -9.83 18.21 -8.69
N ALA A 72 -10.86 18.57 -9.43
CA ALA A 72 -12.20 18.78 -8.89
C ALA A 72 -12.79 17.51 -8.27
N ILE A 73 -12.57 16.34 -8.90
CA ILE A 73 -13.04 15.04 -8.38
C ILE A 73 -12.30 14.68 -7.08
N LEU A 74 -10.97 14.84 -7.05
CA LEU A 74 -10.15 14.59 -5.87
C LEU A 74 -10.56 15.49 -4.69
N LYS A 75 -10.75 16.79 -4.94
CA LYS A 75 -11.23 17.76 -3.93
C LYS A 75 -12.61 17.37 -3.41
N ALA A 76 -13.57 17.08 -4.29
CA ALA A 76 -14.91 16.71 -3.88
C ALA A 76 -14.91 15.43 -3.02
N SER A 77 -14.04 14.47 -3.30
CA SER A 77 -13.87 13.27 -2.47
C SER A 77 -13.27 13.62 -1.10
N SER A 78 -12.22 14.44 -1.07
CA SER A 78 -11.60 14.93 0.16
C SER A 78 -12.61 15.66 1.05
N GLU A 79 -13.34 16.63 0.49
CA GLU A 79 -14.38 17.38 1.18
C GLU A 79 -15.47 16.47 1.75
N ARG A 80 -15.87 15.45 0.98
CA ARG A 80 -16.87 14.46 1.43
C ARG A 80 -16.40 13.67 2.64
N LEU A 81 -15.13 13.24 2.66
CA LEU A 81 -14.51 12.51 3.77
C LEU A 81 -14.28 13.43 4.98
N ALA A 82 -13.78 14.63 4.75
CA ALA A 82 -13.52 15.62 5.80
C ALA A 82 -14.80 16.06 6.54
N ALA A 83 -15.90 16.23 5.82
CA ALA A 83 -17.19 16.62 6.39
C ALA A 83 -17.83 15.53 7.26
N ALA A 84 -17.38 14.28 7.15
CA ALA A 84 -17.95 13.17 7.91
C ALA A 84 -17.43 13.17 9.36
N ARG A 85 -18.27 13.59 10.32
CA ARG A 85 -17.93 13.52 11.74
C ARG A 85 -17.74 12.09 12.24
N THR A 86 -18.55 11.17 11.75
CA THR A 86 -18.43 9.74 12.01
C THR A 86 -18.44 9.01 10.68
N MET A 87 -17.62 7.99 10.55
CA MET A 87 -17.67 7.07 9.41
C MET A 87 -17.22 5.67 9.81
N SER A 88 -17.76 4.69 9.12
CA SER A 88 -17.25 3.33 9.14
C SER A 88 -17.26 2.75 7.74
N PHE A 89 -16.33 1.83 7.48
CA PHE A 89 -16.17 1.12 6.22
C PHE A 89 -15.35 -0.16 6.43
N THR A 90 -15.37 -1.03 5.44
CA THR A 90 -14.48 -2.18 5.32
C THR A 90 -13.41 -1.84 4.28
N ALA A 91 -12.14 -2.02 4.62
CA ALA A 91 -11.01 -1.94 3.69
C ALA A 91 -10.47 -3.34 3.40
N VAL A 92 -10.40 -3.71 2.11
CA VAL A 92 -9.69 -4.92 1.66
C VAL A 92 -8.43 -4.46 0.94
N ALA A 93 -7.29 -4.62 1.60
CA ALA A 93 -6.00 -4.17 1.10
C ALA A 93 -5.18 -5.36 0.58
N SER A 94 -4.85 -5.32 -0.69
CA SER A 94 -3.89 -6.24 -1.32
C SER A 94 -2.58 -5.51 -1.55
N TYR A 95 -1.53 -6.10 -1.10
CA TYR A 95 -0.23 -5.49 -1.13
C TYR A 95 0.88 -6.46 -1.54
N GLU A 96 1.88 -6.04 -2.32
CA GLU A 96 2.98 -6.77 -2.94
C GLU A 96 4.24 -6.76 -2.07
N SER A 97 4.96 -7.88 -1.77
CA SER A 97 6.20 -8.00 -0.96
C SER A 97 7.32 -8.72 -1.72
N PRO A 98 8.54 -8.24 -1.77
CA PRO A 98 9.61 -8.89 -2.50
C PRO A 98 9.78 -10.37 -2.08
N SER A 99 9.89 -11.28 -3.05
CA SER A 99 10.39 -12.64 -2.78
C SER A 99 11.88 -12.72 -3.05
N ARG A 100 12.61 -13.62 -2.39
CA ARG A 100 14.05 -13.72 -2.54
C ARG A 100 14.50 -14.20 -3.91
N PRO A 101 14.04 -15.26 -4.53
CA PRO A 101 14.22 -15.43 -5.96
C PRO A 101 12.87 -15.30 -6.66
N GLY A 102 12.64 -14.28 -7.47
CA GLY A 102 11.51 -14.27 -8.38
C GLY A 102 10.51 -13.13 -8.18
N PRO A 103 9.31 -13.28 -8.74
CA PRO A 103 8.29 -12.25 -8.69
C PRO A 103 7.81 -12.02 -7.26
N ALA A 104 7.36 -10.84 -7.04
CA ALA A 104 6.84 -10.41 -5.77
C ALA A 104 5.58 -11.23 -5.35
N LEU A 105 5.30 -11.45 -4.04
CA LEU A 105 4.15 -12.16 -3.48
C LEU A 105 2.98 -11.20 -3.19
N VAL A 106 1.71 -11.55 -3.24
CA VAL A 106 0.56 -10.75 -2.76
C VAL A 106 0.08 -11.22 -1.41
N TYR A 107 -0.10 -10.28 -0.52
CA TYR A 107 -0.86 -10.50 0.70
C TYR A 107 -2.14 -9.67 0.65
N THR A 108 -3.19 -10.19 1.27
CA THR A 108 -4.46 -9.48 1.36
C THR A 108 -4.88 -9.42 2.82
N THR A 109 -5.31 -8.24 3.26
CA THR A 109 -5.87 -8.05 4.60
C THR A 109 -7.25 -7.43 4.48
N ARG A 110 -8.11 -7.72 5.47
CA ARG A 110 -9.42 -7.10 5.59
C ARG A 110 -9.51 -6.39 6.92
N SER A 111 -9.80 -5.10 6.89
CA SER A 111 -9.92 -4.27 8.09
C SER A 111 -11.31 -3.63 8.18
N MET A 112 -11.92 -3.72 9.35
CA MET A 112 -13.14 -2.99 9.69
C MET A 112 -12.73 -1.70 10.40
N VAL A 113 -13.05 -0.57 9.80
CA VAL A 113 -12.65 0.75 10.27
C VAL A 113 -13.86 1.49 10.81
N THR A 114 -13.71 2.13 11.96
CA THR A 114 -14.68 3.05 12.53
C THR A 114 -13.93 4.24 13.08
N LEU A 115 -14.36 5.45 12.72
CA LEU A 115 -13.77 6.66 13.26
C LEU A 115 -14.84 7.69 13.67
N GLN A 116 -14.47 8.54 14.61
CA GLN A 116 -15.20 9.73 14.98
C GLN A 116 -14.18 10.87 15.09
N ARG A 117 -14.32 11.85 14.21
CA ARG A 117 -13.44 13.04 14.21
C ARG A 117 -13.69 13.92 15.44
N PRO A 118 -12.66 14.56 15.95
CA PRO A 118 -11.30 14.61 15.41
C PRO A 118 -10.34 13.54 15.95
N ASP A 119 -10.75 12.74 16.94
CA ASP A 119 -9.81 12.09 17.86
C ASP A 119 -10.13 10.64 18.21
N LYS A 120 -10.98 9.94 17.47
CA LYS A 120 -11.31 8.54 17.77
C LYS A 120 -11.19 7.66 16.54
N LEU A 121 -10.49 6.52 16.70
CA LEU A 121 -10.28 5.54 15.64
C LEU A 121 -10.31 4.11 16.21
N ARG A 122 -10.93 3.23 15.45
CA ARG A 122 -10.89 1.78 15.68
C ARG A 122 -10.61 1.09 14.37
N VAL A 123 -9.62 0.20 14.34
CA VAL A 123 -9.31 -0.65 13.19
C VAL A 123 -9.21 -2.09 13.66
N ILE A 124 -10.02 -2.96 13.12
CA ILE A 124 -10.04 -4.40 13.46
C ILE A 124 -9.70 -5.20 12.21
N THR A 125 -8.62 -5.95 12.28
CA THR A 125 -8.17 -6.87 11.23
C THR A 125 -8.28 -8.30 11.79
N PRO A 126 -9.33 -9.06 11.44
CA PRO A 126 -9.64 -10.32 12.10
C PRO A 126 -8.71 -11.49 11.77
N GLY A 127 -7.96 -11.40 10.68
CA GLY A 127 -7.06 -12.49 10.25
C GLY A 127 -6.72 -12.40 8.77
N ASP A 128 -6.14 -13.46 8.26
CA ASP A 128 -5.37 -13.66 7.04
C ASP A 128 -3.94 -13.15 7.20
N GLY A 129 -3.41 -13.42 8.33
CA GLY A 129 -2.22 -12.97 9.00
C GLY A 129 -2.51 -12.89 10.49
N PRO A 130 -1.64 -12.37 11.33
CA PRO A 130 -1.93 -12.16 12.74
C PRO A 130 -3.12 -11.18 12.90
N ALA A 131 -4.18 -11.64 13.56
CA ALA A 131 -5.29 -10.77 13.91
C ALA A 131 -4.80 -9.60 14.77
N SER A 132 -5.28 -8.38 14.46
CA SER A 132 -4.89 -7.17 15.19
C SER A 132 -6.08 -6.25 15.43
N GLU A 133 -6.05 -5.57 16.54
CA GLU A 133 -7.06 -4.60 16.94
C GLU A 133 -6.37 -3.31 17.38
N PHE A 134 -6.79 -2.18 16.82
CA PHE A 134 -6.26 -0.85 17.15
C PHE A 134 -7.39 0.04 17.66
N TYR A 135 -7.15 0.70 18.76
CA TYR A 135 -8.10 1.61 19.38
C TYR A 135 -7.42 2.92 19.72
N TYR A 136 -8.06 4.03 19.42
CA TYR A 136 -7.63 5.36 19.80
C TYR A 136 -8.83 6.15 20.34
N ASP A 137 -8.70 6.69 21.52
CA ASP A 137 -9.75 7.38 22.28
C ASP A 137 -9.58 8.89 22.39
N GLY A 138 -8.59 9.45 21.68
CA GLY A 138 -8.21 10.87 21.75
C GLY A 138 -7.04 11.17 22.67
N LYS A 139 -6.54 10.18 23.41
CA LYS A 139 -5.43 10.32 24.35
C LYS A 139 -4.45 9.15 24.29
N THR A 140 -5.00 7.96 24.09
CA THR A 140 -4.27 6.70 24.20
C THR A 140 -4.48 5.87 22.95
N PHE A 141 -3.39 5.40 22.37
CA PHE A 141 -3.38 4.41 21.31
C PHE A 141 -3.15 3.02 21.92
N VAL A 142 -3.99 2.06 21.58
CA VAL A 142 -3.92 0.68 22.05
C VAL A 142 -3.77 -0.23 20.84
N ALA A 143 -2.66 -0.96 20.75
CA ALA A 143 -2.41 -1.99 19.76
C ALA A 143 -2.51 -3.35 20.47
N PHE A 144 -3.45 -4.20 20.05
CA PHE A 144 -3.73 -5.48 20.67
C PHE A 144 -3.65 -6.62 19.66
N THR A 145 -2.93 -7.68 20.00
CA THR A 145 -2.84 -8.92 19.23
C THR A 145 -3.60 -10.02 19.97
N PRO A 146 -4.85 -10.35 19.53
CA PRO A 146 -5.73 -11.25 20.27
C PRO A 146 -5.20 -12.68 20.44
N ALA A 147 -4.47 -13.19 19.43
CA ALA A 147 -3.95 -14.57 19.45
C ALA A 147 -2.87 -14.78 20.51
N GLU A 148 -1.97 -13.80 20.66
CA GLU A 148 -0.87 -13.82 21.62
C GLU A 148 -1.28 -13.23 22.97
N ASN A 149 -2.44 -12.61 23.05
CA ASN A 149 -2.93 -11.84 24.20
C ASN A 149 -1.92 -10.77 24.66
N LEU A 150 -1.34 -10.03 23.71
CA LEU A 150 -0.37 -8.96 23.95
C LEU A 150 -0.97 -7.60 23.62
N VAL A 151 -0.67 -6.60 24.45
CA VAL A 151 -1.10 -5.22 24.24
C VAL A 151 0.07 -4.25 24.38
N ALA A 152 0.18 -3.31 23.42
CA ALA A 152 1.04 -2.15 23.53
C ALA A 152 0.17 -0.90 23.66
N VAL A 153 0.54 0.00 24.57
CA VAL A 153 -0.24 1.19 24.90
C VAL A 153 0.68 2.41 24.90
N ALA A 154 0.27 3.47 24.21
CA ALA A 154 1.00 4.74 24.16
C ALA A 154 0.07 5.94 24.36
N LYS A 155 0.57 6.97 25.03
CA LYS A 155 -0.05 8.30 24.96
C LYS A 155 0.33 8.94 23.62
N VAL A 156 -0.65 9.45 22.91
CA VAL A 156 -0.47 10.05 21.59
C VAL A 156 -1.19 11.40 21.49
N PRO A 157 -0.81 12.27 20.54
CA PRO A 157 -1.44 13.57 20.36
C PRO A 157 -2.95 13.49 20.05
N PRO A 158 -3.72 14.58 20.30
CA PRO A 158 -5.18 14.56 20.35
C PRO A 158 -5.89 14.72 18.99
N THR A 159 -5.29 14.23 17.88
CA THR A 159 -5.96 14.15 16.57
C THR A 159 -5.66 12.80 15.92
N ILE A 160 -6.55 12.33 15.04
CA ILE A 160 -6.33 11.08 14.28
C ILE A 160 -5.02 11.17 13.50
N ASP A 161 -4.78 12.25 12.78
CA ASP A 161 -3.61 12.47 11.93
C ASP A 161 -2.30 12.36 12.75
N ALA A 162 -2.21 13.13 13.83
CA ALA A 162 -1.03 13.11 14.70
C ALA A 162 -0.87 11.77 15.47
N ALA A 163 -1.98 11.09 15.78
CA ALA A 163 -1.93 9.77 16.40
C ALA A 163 -1.44 8.70 15.43
N LEU A 164 -1.84 8.76 14.16
CA LEU A 164 -1.35 7.86 13.10
C LEU A 164 0.14 8.07 12.84
N GLU A 165 0.59 9.33 12.79
CA GLU A 165 2.01 9.67 12.66
C GLU A 165 2.83 9.16 13.85
N ALA A 166 2.34 9.36 15.08
CA ALA A 166 2.99 8.85 16.30
C ALA A 166 3.04 7.30 16.33
N ALA A 167 2.00 6.62 15.86
CA ALA A 167 1.97 5.16 15.76
C ALA A 167 3.00 4.64 14.73
N TYR A 168 3.12 5.33 13.60
CA TYR A 168 4.09 5.01 12.57
C TYR A 168 5.54 5.19 13.07
N HIS A 169 5.89 6.36 13.58
CA HIS A 169 7.25 6.65 14.04
C HIS A 169 7.63 5.92 15.33
N GLY A 170 6.65 5.73 16.24
CA GLY A 170 6.89 5.11 17.55
C GLY A 170 6.93 3.59 17.54
N ALA A 171 6.18 2.94 16.68
CA ALA A 171 6.03 1.48 16.69
C ALA A 171 5.97 0.83 15.29
N ALA A 172 6.29 1.56 14.22
CA ALA A 172 6.18 1.11 12.83
C ALA A 172 4.78 0.58 12.48
N ILE A 173 3.74 1.12 13.09
CA ILE A 173 2.35 0.74 12.80
C ILE A 173 1.88 1.57 11.60
N TYR A 174 1.62 0.91 10.51
CA TYR A 174 1.13 1.50 9.27
C TYR A 174 -0.25 0.97 8.90
N PHE A 175 -1.15 1.87 8.54
CA PHE A 175 -2.45 1.52 7.98
C PHE A 175 -2.46 1.87 6.48
N PRO A 176 -2.68 0.89 5.60
CA PRO A 176 -2.68 1.11 4.15
C PRO A 176 -3.87 1.94 3.63
N LEU A 177 -4.57 2.60 4.50
CA LEU A 177 -5.80 3.36 4.26
C LEU A 177 -5.76 4.76 4.93
N THR A 178 -4.59 5.22 5.36
CA THR A 178 -4.43 6.53 6.02
C THR A 178 -4.98 7.68 5.19
N ASP A 179 -4.81 7.63 3.87
CA ASP A 179 -5.24 8.67 2.93
C ASP A 179 -6.75 9.00 2.99
N VAL A 180 -7.59 8.08 3.51
CA VAL A 180 -9.03 8.33 3.72
C VAL A 180 -9.37 8.64 5.17
N LEU A 181 -8.43 8.48 6.10
CA LEU A 181 -8.62 8.73 7.54
C LEU A 181 -8.27 10.15 7.94
N VAL A 182 -7.25 10.75 7.29
CA VAL A 182 -6.75 12.11 7.60
C VAL A 182 -7.82 13.18 7.45
N ALA A 183 -7.59 14.33 8.08
CA ALA A 183 -8.55 15.43 8.12
C ALA A 183 -8.74 16.09 6.76
N ASP A 184 -7.68 16.18 5.94
CA ASP A 184 -7.71 16.76 4.60
C ASP A 184 -6.91 15.89 3.60
N PRO A 185 -7.53 14.84 3.03
CA PRO A 185 -6.88 13.96 2.07
C PRO A 185 -6.28 14.66 0.84
N TYR A 186 -6.95 15.72 0.33
CA TYR A 186 -6.42 16.48 -0.80
C TYR A 186 -5.26 17.39 -0.38
N GLY A 187 -5.34 18.00 0.79
CA GLY A 187 -4.26 18.82 1.34
C GLY A 187 -2.95 18.06 1.50
N ASP A 188 -3.01 16.78 1.82
CA ASP A 188 -1.81 15.94 1.95
C ASP A 188 -1.10 15.70 0.61
N ILE A 189 -1.82 15.53 -0.49
CA ILE A 189 -1.22 15.24 -1.80
C ILE A 189 -0.89 16.48 -2.62
N ALA A 190 -1.65 17.58 -2.44
CA ALA A 190 -1.60 18.77 -3.26
C ALA A 190 -0.21 19.44 -3.33
N PRO A 191 0.58 19.56 -2.24
CA PRO A 191 1.87 20.23 -2.28
C PRO A 191 2.92 19.56 -3.18
N GLN A 192 2.78 18.27 -3.43
CA GLN A 192 3.71 17.48 -4.26
C GLN A 192 2.99 16.79 -5.43
N LEU A 193 1.87 17.35 -5.86
CA LEU A 193 1.10 16.83 -6.99
C LEU A 193 1.83 17.14 -8.30
N GLU A 194 2.35 16.10 -8.95
CA GLU A 194 3.15 16.18 -10.16
C GLU A 194 2.27 16.07 -11.42
N ILE A 195 1.26 15.20 -11.37
CA ILE A 195 0.33 14.91 -12.46
C ILE A 195 -1.03 14.56 -11.88
N ALA A 196 -2.09 14.98 -12.55
CA ALA A 196 -3.45 14.51 -12.27
C ALA A 196 -4.27 14.54 -13.55
N PHE A 197 -4.93 13.44 -13.91
CA PHE A 197 -5.78 13.37 -15.10
C PHE A 197 -7.01 12.47 -14.88
N TYR A 198 -8.04 12.76 -15.66
CA TYR A 198 -9.29 12.01 -15.68
C TYR A 198 -9.20 10.89 -16.71
N ILE A 199 -9.53 9.65 -16.29
CA ILE A 199 -9.45 8.47 -17.17
C ILE A 199 -10.81 8.21 -17.85
N GLY A 200 -11.91 8.37 -17.12
CA GLY A 200 -13.25 8.02 -17.61
C GLY A 200 -14.15 7.55 -16.46
N GLN A 201 -15.27 6.91 -16.83
CA GLN A 201 -16.17 6.28 -15.87
C GLN A 201 -16.10 4.76 -15.93
N SER A 202 -16.42 4.11 -14.81
CA SER A 202 -16.54 2.65 -14.68
C SER A 202 -17.75 2.30 -13.83
N GLN A 203 -18.35 1.14 -14.09
CA GLN A 203 -19.41 0.54 -13.26
C GLN A 203 -19.00 -0.81 -12.66
N MET A 204 -17.71 -1.17 -12.83
CA MET A 204 -17.20 -2.50 -12.43
C MET A 204 -16.78 -2.56 -10.97
N ILE A 205 -16.38 -1.43 -10.38
CA ILE A 205 -15.83 -1.36 -9.02
C ILE A 205 -16.88 -0.81 -8.07
N GLY A 206 -17.08 -1.50 -6.95
CA GLY A 206 -18.01 -1.08 -5.88
C GLY A 206 -19.49 -1.13 -6.24
N GLY A 207 -19.87 -1.80 -7.34
CA GLY A 207 -21.26 -1.95 -7.76
C GLY A 207 -21.99 -0.63 -8.08
N THR A 208 -21.26 0.45 -8.37
CA THR A 208 -21.80 1.78 -8.62
C THR A 208 -21.00 2.49 -9.71
N ARG A 209 -21.58 3.54 -10.31
CA ARG A 209 -20.86 4.39 -11.25
C ARG A 209 -19.75 5.15 -10.53
N THR A 210 -18.53 5.02 -11.00
CA THR A 210 -17.36 5.70 -10.47
C THR A 210 -16.69 6.57 -11.52
N ASP A 211 -16.18 7.72 -11.12
CA ASP A 211 -15.20 8.49 -11.88
C ASP A 211 -13.80 7.94 -11.59
N MET A 212 -13.03 7.65 -12.63
CA MET A 212 -11.65 7.21 -12.51
C MET A 212 -10.70 8.38 -12.71
N VAL A 213 -9.81 8.57 -11.77
CA VAL A 213 -8.73 9.57 -11.83
C VAL A 213 -7.39 8.91 -11.55
N ALA A 214 -6.33 9.46 -12.12
CA ALA A 214 -4.97 9.10 -11.74
C ALA A 214 -4.19 10.35 -11.37
N TYR A 215 -3.25 10.20 -10.42
CA TYR A 215 -2.34 11.26 -10.02
C TYR A 215 -1.00 10.68 -9.56
N ALA A 216 0.04 11.52 -9.55
CA ALA A 216 1.30 11.21 -8.91
C ALA A 216 1.62 12.27 -7.86
N SER A 217 1.99 11.84 -6.68
CA SER A 217 2.41 12.68 -5.56
C SER A 217 3.39 11.91 -4.67
N HIS A 218 4.39 12.58 -4.10
CA HIS A 218 5.37 11.97 -3.19
C HIS A 218 6.11 10.76 -3.77
N GLY A 219 6.21 10.66 -5.12
CA GLY A 219 6.84 9.51 -5.79
C GLY A 219 5.96 8.25 -5.84
N VAL A 220 4.67 8.40 -5.61
CA VAL A 220 3.66 7.34 -5.74
C VAL A 220 2.68 7.72 -6.85
N PHE A 221 2.48 6.82 -7.81
CA PHE A 221 1.41 6.95 -8.80
C PHE A 221 0.16 6.23 -8.29
N VAL A 222 -0.95 6.94 -8.24
CA VAL A 222 -2.22 6.43 -7.71
C VAL A 222 -3.31 6.53 -8.76
N GLN A 223 -4.06 5.46 -8.92
CA GLN A 223 -5.33 5.44 -9.64
C GLN A 223 -6.46 5.22 -8.65
N MET A 224 -7.50 6.06 -8.71
CA MET A 224 -8.66 5.98 -7.82
C MET A 224 -9.96 5.82 -8.60
N TRP A 225 -10.87 5.05 -8.04
CA TRP A 225 -12.28 4.95 -8.43
C TRP A 225 -13.12 5.60 -7.35
N ILE A 226 -13.73 6.72 -7.69
CA ILE A 226 -14.51 7.56 -6.76
C ILE A 226 -15.96 7.55 -7.21
N GLY A 227 -16.89 7.24 -6.31
CA GLY A 227 -18.33 7.21 -6.60
C GLY A 227 -18.77 8.53 -7.25
N ALA A 228 -19.36 8.45 -8.44
CA ALA A 228 -19.72 9.64 -9.23
C ALA A 228 -20.74 10.52 -8.52
N ASP A 229 -21.64 9.92 -7.73
CA ASP A 229 -22.72 10.61 -7.07
C ASP A 229 -22.37 10.97 -5.62
N ASP A 230 -21.85 10.02 -4.82
CA ASP A 230 -21.58 10.19 -3.39
C ASP A 230 -20.16 10.64 -3.04
N LYS A 231 -19.25 10.69 -4.02
CA LYS A 231 -17.85 11.11 -3.91
C LYS A 231 -17.00 10.26 -2.95
N LEU A 232 -17.45 9.06 -2.61
CA LEU A 232 -16.70 8.15 -1.75
C LEU A 232 -15.76 7.26 -2.56
N PRO A 233 -14.51 7.05 -2.11
CA PRO A 233 -13.61 6.10 -2.73
C PRO A 233 -14.20 4.68 -2.75
N ARG A 234 -14.03 3.97 -3.86
CA ARG A 234 -14.36 2.54 -4.00
C ARG A 234 -13.11 1.70 -4.09
N MET A 235 -12.10 2.21 -4.79
CA MET A 235 -10.80 1.55 -4.88
C MET A 235 -9.71 2.60 -5.10
N ALA A 236 -8.55 2.35 -4.52
CA ALA A 236 -7.30 3.02 -4.85
C ALA A 236 -6.24 1.97 -5.19
N ARG A 237 -5.44 2.22 -6.22
CA ARG A 237 -4.29 1.41 -6.59
C ARG A 237 -3.07 2.30 -6.71
N ALA A 238 -2.07 2.03 -5.88
CA ALA A 238 -0.81 2.74 -5.83
C ALA A 238 0.33 1.94 -6.49
N VAL A 239 1.28 2.65 -7.09
CA VAL A 239 2.55 2.10 -7.60
C VAL A 239 3.66 2.98 -7.06
N PHE A 240 4.62 2.39 -6.35
CA PHE A 240 5.76 3.12 -5.79
C PHE A 240 6.82 3.34 -6.87
N LEU A 241 6.93 4.56 -7.37
CA LEU A 241 7.76 4.87 -8.55
C LEU A 241 9.26 4.77 -8.28
N LYS A 242 9.67 4.99 -7.02
CA LYS A 242 11.07 4.90 -6.57
C LYS A 242 11.51 3.48 -6.22
N ASP A 243 10.57 2.55 -6.10
CA ASP A 243 10.86 1.14 -5.86
C ASP A 243 11.36 0.49 -7.16
N PRO A 244 12.54 -0.16 -7.18
CA PRO A 244 13.07 -0.84 -8.36
C PRO A 244 12.12 -1.90 -8.94
N GLN A 245 11.32 -2.56 -8.11
CA GLN A 245 10.33 -3.56 -8.51
C GLN A 245 8.97 -2.95 -8.83
N ARG A 246 8.80 -1.63 -8.62
CA ARG A 246 7.53 -0.92 -8.78
C ARG A 246 6.36 -1.63 -8.10
N LEU A 247 6.58 -2.05 -6.88
CA LEU A 247 5.59 -2.76 -6.08
C LEU A 247 4.28 -1.98 -6.01
N ARG A 248 3.19 -2.72 -5.82
CA ARG A 248 1.83 -2.18 -5.92
C ARG A 248 1.08 -2.40 -4.63
N HIS A 249 0.16 -1.49 -4.39
CA HIS A 249 -0.78 -1.54 -3.30
C HIS A 249 -2.18 -1.24 -3.84
N GLN A 250 -3.16 -2.02 -3.48
CA GLN A 250 -4.56 -1.80 -3.85
C GLN A 250 -5.43 -1.91 -2.61
N VAL A 251 -6.36 -0.99 -2.47
CA VAL A 251 -7.35 -1.01 -1.39
C VAL A 251 -8.74 -0.86 -1.99
N GLU A 252 -9.65 -1.78 -1.67
CA GLU A 252 -11.08 -1.65 -1.93
C GLU A 252 -11.78 -1.16 -0.67
N PHE A 253 -12.69 -0.21 -0.85
CA PHE A 253 -13.48 0.38 0.23
C PHE A 253 -14.95 -0.01 0.07
N LEU A 254 -15.46 -0.74 1.06
CA LEU A 254 -16.79 -1.34 1.05
C LEU A 254 -17.60 -0.83 2.26
N ASP A 255 -18.92 -1.01 2.21
CA ASP A 255 -19.82 -0.84 3.35
C ASP A 255 -19.76 0.56 4.02
N TRP A 256 -19.56 1.61 3.23
CA TRP A 256 -19.49 2.98 3.74
C TRP A 256 -20.75 3.38 4.53
N LYS A 257 -20.56 3.86 5.75
CA LYS A 257 -21.60 4.48 6.59
C LYS A 257 -21.07 5.79 7.13
N LEU A 258 -21.67 6.90 6.72
CA LEU A 258 -21.32 8.24 7.19
C LEU A 258 -22.43 8.78 8.08
N GLY A 259 -22.04 9.52 9.13
CA GLY A 259 -22.98 10.18 10.03
C GLY A 259 -23.75 9.26 10.97
N ALA A 260 -23.47 7.96 10.98
CA ALA A 260 -24.13 7.02 11.88
C ALA A 260 -23.70 7.24 13.33
N ALA A 261 -24.64 7.02 14.26
CA ALA A 261 -24.34 7.01 15.69
C ALA A 261 -23.38 5.87 16.02
N ILE A 262 -22.34 6.16 16.79
CA ILE A 262 -21.34 5.18 17.22
C ILE A 262 -21.65 4.79 18.68
N PRO A 263 -21.82 3.49 19.00
CA PRO A 263 -22.08 3.04 20.34
C PRO A 263 -20.98 3.46 21.33
N ALA A 264 -21.35 3.73 22.56
CA ALA A 264 -20.38 3.97 23.65
C ALA A 264 -19.44 2.76 23.81
N GLY A 265 -18.17 3.04 24.08
CA GLY A 265 -17.16 1.98 24.24
C GLY A 265 -16.57 1.41 22.94
N THR A 266 -17.04 1.83 21.76
CA THR A 266 -16.49 1.36 20.46
C THR A 266 -14.98 1.56 20.32
N PHE A 267 -14.44 2.60 20.93
CA PHE A 267 -13.02 2.98 20.85
C PHE A 267 -12.18 2.46 22.02
N ALA A 268 -12.67 1.43 22.73
CA ALA A 268 -11.96 0.75 23.79
C ALA A 268 -12.15 -0.77 23.67
N SER A 269 -11.25 -1.54 24.26
CA SER A 269 -11.33 -3.00 24.33
C SER A 269 -11.17 -3.50 25.76
N THR A 270 -12.19 -4.19 26.26
CA THR A 270 -12.10 -4.87 27.57
C THR A 270 -11.10 -6.03 27.54
N ARG A 271 -10.93 -6.68 26.40
CA ARG A 271 -9.93 -7.75 26.22
C ARG A 271 -8.51 -7.20 26.28
N ALA A 272 -8.24 -6.11 25.59
CA ALA A 272 -6.93 -5.45 25.61
C ALA A 272 -6.56 -4.96 27.01
N ALA A 273 -7.55 -4.52 27.81
CA ALA A 273 -7.32 -4.06 29.19
C ALA A 273 -6.79 -5.14 30.14
N THR A 274 -6.98 -6.42 29.83
CA THR A 274 -6.51 -7.57 30.63
C THR A 274 -5.36 -8.32 29.98
N ALA A 275 -4.89 -7.88 28.82
CA ALA A 275 -3.80 -8.51 28.08
C ALA A 275 -2.43 -8.20 28.69
N LYS A 276 -1.45 -9.06 28.43
CA LYS A 276 -0.06 -8.85 28.83
C LYS A 276 0.52 -7.65 28.11
N GLN A 277 0.95 -6.65 28.87
CA GLN A 277 1.53 -5.44 28.30
C GLN A 277 2.94 -5.67 27.78
N ILE A 278 3.23 -5.11 26.61
CA ILE A 278 4.54 -5.02 25.97
C ILE A 278 4.87 -3.56 25.67
N PRO A 279 6.15 -3.19 25.47
CA PRO A 279 6.52 -1.83 25.06
C PRO A 279 5.87 -1.44 23.73
N PHE A 280 5.37 -0.20 23.65
CA PHE A 280 5.01 0.45 22.40
C PHE A 280 6.30 1.03 21.82
N ALA A 281 6.99 0.26 20.99
CA ALA A 281 8.32 0.60 20.49
C ALA A 281 8.50 0.13 19.04
N HIS A 282 9.29 0.91 18.30
CA HIS A 282 9.70 0.51 16.95
C HIS A 282 10.45 -0.83 17.00
N PRO A 283 10.25 -1.76 16.06
CA PRO A 283 10.93 -3.06 16.03
C PRO A 283 12.47 -2.97 16.08
N ASP A 284 13.02 -1.88 15.55
CA ASP A 284 14.46 -1.62 15.54
C ASP A 284 14.97 -0.84 16.78
N ALA A 285 14.07 -0.47 17.69
CA ALA A 285 14.46 0.22 18.92
C ALA A 285 15.30 -0.73 19.80
N GLY A 286 16.56 -0.35 20.03
CA GLY A 286 17.52 -1.17 20.79
C GLY A 286 18.48 -2.00 19.94
N LEU A 287 18.37 -1.98 18.61
CA LEU A 287 19.43 -2.46 17.73
C LEU A 287 20.49 -1.37 17.56
N PRO A 288 21.79 -1.71 17.61
CA PRO A 288 22.83 -0.73 17.27
C PRO A 288 22.59 -0.25 15.82
N PRO A 289 22.87 1.02 15.51
CA PRO A 289 22.72 1.55 14.17
C PRO A 289 23.50 0.66 13.20
N GLN A 290 22.81 0.00 12.27
CA GLN A 290 23.49 -0.75 11.22
C GLN A 290 24.18 0.27 10.33
N ALA A 291 25.53 0.17 10.23
CA ALA A 291 26.27 0.97 9.28
C ALA A 291 25.71 0.70 7.89
N VAL A 292 25.15 1.72 7.27
CA VAL A 292 24.73 1.67 5.86
C VAL A 292 26.01 1.43 5.06
N PRO A 293 26.14 0.31 4.29
CA PRO A 293 27.30 0.14 3.43
C PRO A 293 27.34 1.32 2.46
N PRO A 294 28.50 1.95 2.22
CA PRO A 294 28.61 3.02 1.24
C PRO A 294 28.12 2.48 -0.12
N ALA A 295 27.25 3.22 -0.78
CA ALA A 295 26.80 2.93 -2.11
C ALA A 295 28.00 2.83 -3.05
N GLY A 296 28.37 1.61 -3.50
CA GLY A 296 29.49 1.40 -4.40
C GLY A 296 30.40 0.19 -4.10
N ALA A 297 30.19 -0.58 -3.03
CA ALA A 297 30.97 -1.80 -2.79
C ALA A 297 30.43 -2.96 -3.64
N THR A 298 30.91 -3.06 -4.87
CA THR A 298 30.77 -4.25 -5.71
C THR A 298 31.55 -5.39 -5.06
N SER A 299 30.88 -6.38 -4.50
CA SER A 299 31.50 -7.63 -4.00
C SER A 299 32.10 -8.40 -5.18
N ALA A 300 33.40 -8.30 -5.36
CA ALA A 300 34.14 -9.24 -6.21
C ALA A 300 34.10 -10.61 -5.53
N VAL A 301 33.30 -11.52 -6.06
CA VAL A 301 33.34 -12.94 -5.73
C VAL A 301 34.61 -13.50 -6.34
N GLN A 302 35.65 -13.68 -5.52
CA GLN A 302 36.81 -14.50 -5.87
C GLN A 302 36.38 -15.96 -5.88
N GLY A 303 36.26 -16.52 -7.08
CA GLY A 303 36.11 -17.97 -7.27
C GLY A 303 37.41 -18.68 -6.94
N GLU A 304 37.43 -19.44 -5.85
CA GLU A 304 38.48 -20.40 -5.55
C GLU A 304 38.16 -21.74 -6.23
N ALA A 305 39.04 -22.13 -7.16
CA ALA A 305 38.94 -23.39 -7.90
C ALA A 305 39.22 -24.60 -7.00
N PRO A 306 38.55 -25.75 -7.15
CA PRO A 306 38.82 -26.95 -6.36
C PRO A 306 40.14 -27.58 -6.82
N LYS A 307 41.08 -27.81 -5.89
CA LYS A 307 42.28 -28.60 -6.10
C LYS A 307 41.90 -30.09 -6.06
N THR A 308 42.08 -30.77 -7.19
CA THR A 308 42.10 -32.22 -7.30
C THR A 308 43.27 -32.86 -6.54
N LYS A 309 42.97 -33.85 -5.72
CA LYS A 309 43.80 -35.04 -5.44
C LYS A 309 42.89 -36.25 -5.28
#